data_405903afa7ad9aabe6a974b321c6d45f
#
_entry.id   405903afa7ad9aabe6a974b321c6d45f
#
_cell.length_a   1.000
_cell.length_b   1.000
_cell.length_c   1.000
_cell.angle_alpha   90.00
_cell.angle_beta   90.00
_cell.angle_gamma   90.00
#
_symmetry.space_group_name_H-M   'P 1'
#
loop_
_entity.id
_entity.type
_entity.pdbx_description
1 polymer ?
#
loop_
_entity_poly.entity_id
_entity_poly.type
_entity_poly.pdbx_seq_one_letter_code
_entity_poly.pdbx_strand_id
1 'polypeptide(L)'
;MLCVSLSAIIFMVFLFVPNIIGYFRAALLVAAMWFSLTHPLLTVVSYGLSQLMDMFDGMAARYFDQSTKFGAVLDMVCDRISDAVMLAILAALYPQYCWFFYLDIALDIGSHWYQMYATLACGEKHHK
;
A
#
# COMPACT_ATOMS: atom_id res chain seq x y z
N MET A 1 22.81 30.06 6.59
CA MET A 1 22.09 29.29 5.57
C MET A 1 22.57 27.84 5.71
N LEU A 2 21.81 27.01 6.42
CA LEU A 2 22.19 25.62 6.71
C LEU A 2 22.07 24.82 5.39
N CYS A 3 23.22 24.40 4.87
CA CYS A 3 23.28 23.46 3.75
C CYS A 3 22.86 22.08 4.29
N VAL A 4 21.56 21.80 4.33
CA VAL A 4 21.06 20.47 4.67
C VAL A 4 21.51 19.53 3.56
N SER A 5 22.31 18.51 3.92
CA SER A 5 22.78 17.52 2.95
C SER A 5 21.59 16.85 2.26
N LEU A 6 21.67 16.62 0.96
CA LEU A 6 20.65 15.90 0.18
C LEU A 6 20.25 14.57 0.82
N SER A 7 21.20 13.87 1.43
CA SER A 7 20.97 12.64 2.19
C SER A 7 20.07 12.85 3.42
N ALA A 8 20.20 13.99 4.11
CA ALA A 8 19.34 14.30 5.25
C ALA A 8 17.89 14.61 4.82
N ILE A 9 17.72 15.29 3.68
CA ILE A 9 16.39 15.56 3.11
C ILE A 9 15.71 14.24 2.71
N ILE A 10 16.44 13.37 2.02
CA ILE A 10 15.92 12.04 1.64
C ILE A 10 15.53 11.24 2.89
N PHE A 11 16.35 11.23 3.93
CA PHE A 11 16.04 10.53 5.17
C PHE A 11 14.81 11.10 5.89
N MET A 12 14.62 12.41 5.86
CA MET A 12 13.43 13.07 6.43
C MET A 12 12.13 12.61 5.76
N VAL A 13 12.13 12.39 4.44
CA VAL A 13 10.94 11.93 3.70
C VAL A 13 10.44 10.59 4.25
N PHE A 14 11.34 9.66 4.59
CA PHE A 14 10.94 8.37 5.18
C PHE A 14 10.28 8.49 6.55
N LEU A 15 10.53 9.58 7.28
CA LEU A 15 9.97 9.85 8.60
C LEU A 15 8.73 10.75 8.58
N PHE A 16 8.21 11.10 7.43
CA PHE A 16 6.97 11.85 7.32
C PHE A 16 5.80 11.08 7.92
N VAL A 17 4.89 11.81 8.56
CA VAL A 17 3.74 11.23 9.26
C VAL A 17 2.95 10.24 8.38
N PRO A 18 2.60 10.57 7.13
CA PRO A 18 1.88 9.61 6.27
C PRO A 18 2.69 8.33 6.00
N ASN A 19 4.01 8.43 5.87
CA ASN A 19 4.85 7.25 5.64
C ASN A 19 4.95 6.35 6.88
N ILE A 20 4.99 6.95 8.07
CA ILE A 20 4.94 6.20 9.35
C ILE A 20 3.60 5.45 9.46
N ILE A 21 2.49 6.07 9.10
CA ILE A 21 1.18 5.41 9.04
C ILE A 21 1.23 4.24 8.06
N GLY A 22 1.82 4.44 6.87
CA GLY A 22 1.99 3.38 5.86
C GLY A 22 2.81 2.20 6.37
N TYR A 23 3.88 2.42 7.13
CA TYR A 23 4.66 1.32 7.76
C TYR A 23 3.84 0.57 8.79
N PHE A 24 3.02 1.29 9.56
CA PHE A 24 2.13 0.65 10.53
C PHE A 24 1.04 -0.18 9.85
N ARG A 25 0.48 0.29 8.73
CA ARG A 25 -0.42 -0.48 7.86
C ARG A 25 0.23 -1.78 7.39
N ALA A 26 1.47 -1.71 6.89
CA ALA A 26 2.22 -2.88 6.46
C ALA A 26 2.43 -3.89 7.60
N ALA A 27 2.72 -3.43 8.82
CA ALA A 27 2.85 -4.29 9.99
C ALA A 27 1.52 -4.98 10.36
N LEU A 28 0.39 -4.26 10.28
CA LEU A 28 -0.94 -4.83 10.50
C LEU A 28 -1.30 -5.88 9.45
N LEU A 29 -0.89 -5.66 8.19
CA LEU A 29 -1.03 -6.66 7.13
C LEU A 29 -0.26 -7.94 7.41
N VAL A 30 1.00 -7.81 7.84
CA VAL A 30 1.81 -8.97 8.24
C VAL A 30 1.15 -9.72 9.40
N ALA A 31 0.57 -9.01 10.37
CA ALA A 31 -0.19 -9.63 11.45
C ALA A 31 -1.45 -10.35 10.93
N ALA A 32 -2.20 -9.73 10.01
CA ALA A 32 -3.35 -10.37 9.37
C ALA A 32 -2.97 -11.66 8.64
N MET A 33 -1.84 -11.65 7.89
CA MET A 33 -1.30 -12.84 7.24
C MET A 33 -0.96 -13.94 8.25
N TRP A 34 -0.26 -13.59 9.33
CA TRP A 34 0.18 -14.55 10.34
C TRP A 34 -0.98 -15.26 11.01
N PHE A 35 -2.05 -14.52 11.32
CA PHE A 35 -3.22 -15.06 12.01
C PHE A 35 -4.30 -15.62 11.08
N SER A 36 -4.13 -15.54 9.76
CA SER A 36 -5.19 -15.79 8.77
C SER A 36 -5.89 -17.13 8.88
N LEU A 37 -5.16 -18.21 9.20
CA LEU A 37 -5.70 -19.56 9.28
C LEU A 37 -5.98 -20.02 10.71
N THR A 38 -5.47 -19.30 11.72
CA THR A 38 -5.58 -19.74 13.14
C THR A 38 -6.55 -18.90 13.94
N HIS A 39 -6.61 -17.59 13.68
CA HIS A 39 -7.42 -16.64 14.44
C HIS A 39 -8.17 -15.68 13.50
N PRO A 40 -9.30 -16.11 12.90
CA PRO A 40 -10.03 -15.32 11.90
C PRO A 40 -10.43 -13.92 12.38
N LEU A 41 -10.80 -13.79 13.66
CA LEU A 41 -11.16 -12.49 14.23
C LEU A 41 -9.97 -11.52 14.25
N LEU A 42 -8.78 -12.00 14.63
CA LEU A 42 -7.57 -11.16 14.61
C LEU A 42 -7.20 -10.75 13.18
N THR A 43 -7.38 -11.64 12.21
CA THR A 43 -7.17 -11.34 10.79
C THR A 43 -8.09 -10.21 10.33
N VAL A 44 -9.41 -10.33 10.59
CA VAL A 44 -10.39 -9.31 10.20
C VAL A 44 -10.11 -7.99 10.87
N VAL A 45 -9.79 -7.99 12.17
CA VAL A 45 -9.49 -6.76 12.92
C VAL A 45 -8.21 -6.11 12.41
N SER A 46 -7.13 -6.87 12.23
CA SER A 46 -5.85 -6.33 11.75
C SER A 46 -5.96 -5.78 10.32
N TYR A 47 -6.62 -6.51 9.44
CA TYR A 47 -6.87 -6.07 8.07
C TYR A 47 -7.78 -4.83 8.05
N GLY A 48 -8.90 -4.85 8.75
CA GLY A 48 -9.84 -3.73 8.81
C GLY A 48 -9.20 -2.46 9.39
N LEU A 49 -8.33 -2.60 10.40
CA LEU A 49 -7.58 -1.48 10.95
C LEU A 49 -6.55 -0.94 9.95
N SER A 50 -5.88 -1.81 9.19
CA SER A 50 -4.98 -1.40 8.11
C SER A 50 -5.71 -0.59 7.04
N GLN A 51 -6.89 -1.04 6.60
CA GLN A 51 -7.71 -0.32 5.61
C GLN A 51 -8.26 1.01 6.16
N LEU A 52 -8.61 1.05 7.44
CA LEU A 52 -9.04 2.29 8.07
C LEU A 52 -7.90 3.33 8.11
N MET A 53 -6.69 2.90 8.39
CA MET A 53 -5.51 3.79 8.44
C MET A 53 -5.11 4.34 7.08
N ASP A 54 -5.45 3.66 5.96
CA ASP A 54 -5.32 4.15 4.60
C ASP A 54 -5.99 5.51 4.40
N MET A 55 -7.20 5.64 4.88
CA MET A 55 -7.90 6.92 4.83
C MET A 55 -7.16 8.03 5.58
N PHE A 56 -6.48 7.70 6.68
CA PHE A 56 -5.79 8.68 7.51
C PHE A 56 -4.43 9.10 6.95
N ASP A 57 -3.68 8.24 6.25
CA ASP A 57 -2.38 8.63 5.70
C ASP A 57 -2.52 9.65 4.58
N GLY A 58 -3.51 9.49 3.69
CA GLY A 58 -3.82 10.48 2.66
C GLY A 58 -4.33 11.81 3.25
N MET A 59 -5.09 11.77 4.36
CA MET A 59 -5.49 12.99 5.07
C MET A 59 -4.30 13.68 5.73
N ALA A 60 -3.41 12.91 6.38
CA ALA A 60 -2.21 13.43 7.02
C ALA A 60 -1.26 14.06 5.99
N ALA A 61 -1.07 13.44 4.82
CA ALA A 61 -0.24 13.96 3.76
C ALA A 61 -0.69 15.36 3.29
N ARG A 62 -2.00 15.55 3.17
CA ARG A 62 -2.58 16.85 2.80
C ARG A 62 -2.54 17.87 3.94
N TYR A 63 -2.84 17.44 5.17
CA TYR A 63 -2.90 18.33 6.33
C TYR A 63 -1.52 18.87 6.72
N PHE A 64 -0.46 18.05 6.65
CA PHE A 64 0.90 18.45 7.00
C PHE A 64 1.72 18.96 5.80
N ASP A 65 1.12 19.04 4.60
CA ASP A 65 1.83 19.38 3.35
C ASP A 65 3.05 18.46 3.11
N GLN A 66 2.89 17.17 3.41
CA GLN A 66 3.91 16.13 3.31
C GLN A 66 3.66 15.17 2.14
N SER A 67 2.95 15.60 1.11
CA SER A 67 2.69 14.81 -0.08
C SER A 67 3.98 14.58 -0.87
N THR A 68 4.40 13.32 -1.04
CA THR A 68 5.61 12.94 -1.74
C THR A 68 5.37 11.84 -2.76
N LYS A 69 6.22 11.75 -3.79
CA LYS A 69 6.18 10.64 -4.75
C LYS A 69 6.45 9.30 -4.06
N PHE A 70 7.32 9.27 -3.06
CA PHE A 70 7.60 8.07 -2.27
C PHE A 70 6.37 7.61 -1.49
N GLY A 71 5.69 8.53 -0.78
CA GLY A 71 4.47 8.23 -0.05
C GLY A 71 3.37 7.67 -0.95
N ALA A 72 3.15 8.27 -2.12
CA ALA A 72 2.17 7.80 -3.08
C ALA A 72 2.49 6.40 -3.63
N VAL A 73 3.76 6.06 -3.84
CA VAL A 73 4.16 4.71 -4.26
C VAL A 73 4.01 3.73 -3.10
N LEU A 74 4.40 4.10 -1.89
CA LEU A 74 4.26 3.27 -0.69
C LEU A 74 2.80 2.91 -0.45
N ASP A 75 1.90 3.86 -0.51
CA ASP A 75 0.47 3.72 -0.38
C ASP A 75 -0.09 2.74 -1.43
N MET A 76 0.17 3.00 -2.70
CA MET A 76 -0.24 2.11 -3.80
C MET A 76 0.28 0.67 -3.63
N VAL A 77 1.53 0.49 -3.19
CA VAL A 77 2.10 -0.84 -2.97
C VAL A 77 1.43 -1.54 -1.80
N CYS A 78 1.19 -0.82 -0.69
CA CYS A 78 0.47 -1.37 0.47
C CYS A 78 -0.93 -1.84 0.09
N ASP A 79 -1.67 -1.06 -0.70
CA ASP A 79 -3.01 -1.43 -1.17
C ASP A 79 -2.99 -2.71 -2.00
N ARG A 80 -2.12 -2.78 -2.99
CA ARG A 80 -2.06 -3.97 -3.88
C ARG A 80 -1.64 -5.23 -3.12
N ILE A 81 -0.70 -5.10 -2.18
CA ILE A 81 -0.33 -6.23 -1.31
C ILE A 81 -1.50 -6.63 -0.40
N SER A 82 -2.24 -5.64 0.14
CA SER A 82 -3.42 -5.91 0.98
C SER A 82 -4.46 -6.75 0.25
N ASP A 83 -4.84 -6.31 -0.95
CA ASP A 83 -5.87 -6.95 -1.76
C ASP A 83 -5.42 -8.36 -2.18
N ALA A 84 -4.20 -8.49 -2.69
CA ALA A 84 -3.64 -9.77 -3.10
C ALA A 84 -3.58 -10.78 -1.95
N VAL A 85 -3.15 -10.34 -0.76
CA VAL A 85 -3.07 -11.19 0.43
C VAL A 85 -4.46 -11.63 0.89
N MET A 86 -5.43 -10.72 0.95
CA MET A 86 -6.79 -11.06 1.35
C MET A 86 -7.42 -12.05 0.36
N LEU A 87 -7.27 -11.84 -0.93
CA LEU A 87 -7.77 -12.75 -1.97
C LEU A 87 -7.08 -14.13 -1.89
N ALA A 88 -5.78 -14.18 -1.58
CA ALA A 88 -5.06 -15.43 -1.38
C ALA A 88 -5.57 -16.19 -0.13
N ILE A 89 -5.86 -15.49 0.97
CA ILE A 89 -6.48 -16.07 2.17
C ILE A 89 -7.86 -16.63 1.83
N LEU A 90 -8.68 -15.89 1.08
CA LEU A 90 -10.00 -16.35 0.64
C LEU A 90 -9.90 -17.56 -0.28
N ALA A 91 -8.91 -17.62 -1.18
CA ALA A 91 -8.66 -18.78 -2.01
C ALA A 91 -8.31 -20.03 -1.20
N ALA A 92 -7.57 -19.88 -0.11
CA ALA A 92 -7.24 -20.98 0.81
C ALA A 92 -8.46 -21.44 1.62
N LEU A 93 -9.34 -20.53 2.04
CA LEU A 93 -10.54 -20.83 2.82
C LEU A 93 -11.68 -21.38 1.95
N TYR A 94 -11.75 -20.99 0.68
CA TYR A 94 -12.80 -21.37 -0.27
C TYR A 94 -12.20 -21.98 -1.55
N PRO A 95 -11.58 -23.18 -1.51
CA PRO A 95 -10.86 -23.76 -2.65
C PRO A 95 -11.71 -23.93 -3.91
N GLN A 96 -13.04 -24.14 -3.78
CA GLN A 96 -13.96 -24.26 -4.91
C GLN A 96 -14.08 -23.00 -5.76
N TYR A 97 -13.70 -21.83 -5.21
CA TYR A 97 -13.72 -20.53 -5.88
C TYR A 97 -12.31 -19.98 -6.15
N CYS A 98 -11.25 -20.74 -5.90
CA CYS A 98 -9.87 -20.25 -5.94
C CYS A 98 -9.50 -19.63 -7.30
N TRP A 99 -10.01 -20.19 -8.40
CA TRP A 99 -9.76 -19.67 -9.75
C TRP A 99 -10.25 -18.21 -9.93
N PHE A 100 -11.37 -17.86 -9.30
CA PHE A 100 -11.92 -16.50 -9.32
C PHE A 100 -10.99 -15.53 -8.58
N PHE A 101 -10.54 -15.89 -7.38
CA PHE A 101 -9.62 -15.07 -6.60
C PHE A 101 -8.26 -14.90 -7.28
N TYR A 102 -7.73 -15.95 -7.93
CA TYR A 102 -6.48 -15.86 -8.68
C TYR A 102 -6.61 -14.95 -9.92
N LEU A 103 -7.73 -15.01 -10.60
CA LEU A 103 -8.01 -14.12 -11.73
C LEU A 103 -8.08 -12.65 -11.26
N ASP A 104 -8.74 -12.40 -10.15
CA ASP A 104 -8.87 -11.06 -9.59
C ASP A 104 -7.50 -10.47 -9.19
N ILE A 105 -6.66 -11.25 -8.52
CA ILE A 105 -5.26 -10.88 -8.21
C ILE A 105 -4.50 -10.52 -9.49
N ALA A 106 -4.61 -11.35 -10.53
CA ALA A 106 -3.89 -11.13 -11.78
C ALA A 106 -4.34 -9.86 -12.50
N LEU A 107 -5.64 -9.60 -12.53
CA LEU A 107 -6.22 -8.39 -13.12
C LEU A 107 -5.87 -7.14 -12.33
N ASP A 108 -5.93 -7.21 -11.01
CA ASP A 108 -5.59 -6.09 -10.14
C ASP A 108 -4.12 -5.67 -10.30
N ILE A 109 -3.19 -6.61 -10.16
CA ILE A 109 -1.76 -6.34 -10.33
C ILE A 109 -1.47 -5.84 -11.76
N GLY A 110 -2.02 -6.50 -12.78
CA GLY A 110 -1.79 -6.16 -14.17
C GLY A 110 -2.31 -4.76 -14.54
N SER A 111 -3.51 -4.41 -14.10
CA SER A 111 -4.12 -3.10 -14.38
C SER A 111 -3.35 -1.95 -13.71
N HIS A 112 -2.93 -2.13 -12.45
CA HIS A 112 -2.18 -1.12 -11.73
C HIS A 112 -0.76 -0.96 -12.26
N TRP A 113 -0.11 -2.06 -12.65
CA TRP A 113 1.19 -2.00 -13.32
C TRP A 113 1.12 -1.22 -14.64
N TYR A 114 0.10 -1.50 -15.44
CA TYR A 114 -0.14 -0.78 -16.68
C TYR A 114 -0.41 0.71 -16.44
N GLN A 115 -1.25 1.03 -15.45
CA GLN A 115 -1.56 2.42 -15.08
C GLN A 115 -0.31 3.17 -14.64
N MET A 116 0.54 2.56 -13.82
CA MET A 116 1.79 3.16 -13.35
C MET A 116 2.74 3.44 -14.53
N TYR A 117 2.89 2.47 -15.43
CA TYR A 117 3.70 2.64 -16.64
C TYR A 117 3.16 3.77 -17.53
N ALA A 118 1.85 3.82 -17.75
CA ALA A 118 1.21 4.86 -18.55
C ALA A 118 1.43 6.26 -17.95
N THR A 119 1.34 6.38 -16.62
CA THR A 119 1.59 7.64 -15.91
C THR A 119 3.05 8.11 -16.07
N LEU A 120 4.01 7.20 -15.95
CA LEU A 120 5.43 7.49 -16.18
C LEU A 120 5.69 7.94 -17.63
N ALA A 121 5.16 7.20 -18.61
CA ALA A 121 5.33 7.48 -20.02
C ALA A 121 4.67 8.82 -20.46
N CYS A 122 3.51 9.16 -19.86
CA CYS A 122 2.87 10.46 -20.11
C CYS A 122 3.61 11.62 -19.42
N GLY A 123 4.15 11.40 -18.22
CA GLY A 123 4.93 12.39 -17.51
C GLY A 123 6.20 12.84 -18.25
N GLU A 124 6.86 11.94 -18.96
CA GLU A 124 8.02 12.25 -19.80
C GLU A 124 7.70 13.13 -21.01
N LYS A 125 6.46 13.09 -21.52
CA LYS A 125 6.05 13.92 -22.68
C LYS A 125 5.81 15.39 -22.34
N HIS A 126 5.60 15.73 -21.08
CA HIS A 126 5.36 17.12 -20.66
C HIS A 126 6.66 17.91 -20.35
N HIS A 127 7.84 17.28 -20.41
CA HIS A 127 9.14 17.91 -20.17
C HIS A 127 9.98 18.12 -21.45
N LYS A 128 9.39 17.99 -22.63
CA LYS A 128 9.95 18.39 -23.92
C LYS A 128 9.13 19.58 -24.45
#